data_2a9229d67826adbb12feb6adccae40b3
#
_entry.id   2a9229d67826adbb12feb6adccae40b3
#
_cell.length_a   1.000
_cell.length_b   1.000
_cell.length_c   1.000
_cell.angle_alpha   90.00
_cell.angle_beta   90.00
_cell.angle_gamma   90.00
#
_symmetry.space_group_name_H-M   'P 1'
#
loop_
_entity.id
_entity.type
_entity.pdbx_description
1 polymer ?
#
loop_
_entity_poly.entity_id
_entity_poly.type
_entity_poly.pdbx_seq_one_letter_code
_entity_poly.pdbx_strand_id
1 'polypeptide(L)'
;VLFSACASKQQVSYVTGVSKATIALPEGARNVTLLNRVRLAYPYNKSTTVLNPNNPDLVNTAFNTLRSSIKNQSSLRIFSESNNYKYNANGSYPGALTLSDLKQVGMGSDLVIALEKFSQNISDTYTIDIRRENLGNSTYREVDFYIGKRVINVSLGWKLYNTKTGEIVDTWEEKDKYFYESEARTRARATQLLAANYKREMQNLGMTYGKRYAARISPTEHRRTASLYSDGNEALKQGIQAVRGENWDEAQTIWERGLKREDKRRKKAMLLHNLAIN
;
A
#
# COMPACT_ATOMS: atom_id res chain seq x y z
N VAL A 1 44.46 -23.80 2.86
CA VAL A 1 44.08 -22.85 3.90
C VAL A 1 42.57 -22.77 3.88
N LEU A 2 41.91 -23.48 4.83
CA LEU A 2 40.43 -23.41 4.99
C LEU A 2 40.10 -22.11 5.71
N PHE A 3 39.53 -21.16 4.99
CA PHE A 3 38.88 -19.98 5.59
C PHE A 3 37.59 -20.45 6.27
N SER A 4 37.65 -20.73 7.54
CA SER A 4 36.48 -20.84 8.41
C SER A 4 35.86 -19.44 8.50
N ALA A 5 34.90 -19.15 7.64
CA ALA A 5 34.06 -17.99 7.78
C ALA A 5 33.19 -18.20 9.03
N CYS A 6 33.60 -17.63 10.17
CA CYS A 6 32.75 -17.52 11.34
C CYS A 6 31.53 -16.65 10.94
N ALA A 7 30.49 -17.31 10.51
CA ALA A 7 29.18 -16.64 10.28
C ALA A 7 28.72 -16.12 11.65
N SER A 8 28.63 -14.80 11.77
CA SER A 8 28.03 -14.15 12.93
C SER A 8 26.56 -14.53 12.98
N LYS A 9 26.12 -15.10 14.12
CA LYS A 9 24.69 -15.41 14.31
C LYS A 9 23.87 -14.14 14.25
N GLN A 10 22.85 -14.13 13.41
CA GLN A 10 21.83 -13.08 13.35
C GLN A 10 20.53 -13.62 13.95
N GLN A 11 19.85 -12.77 14.69
CA GLN A 11 18.51 -13.03 15.18
C GLN A 11 17.55 -12.08 14.48
N VAL A 12 16.43 -12.62 14.02
CA VAL A 12 15.34 -11.82 13.50
C VAL A 12 14.46 -11.38 14.66
N SER A 13 14.22 -10.08 14.76
CA SER A 13 13.33 -9.48 15.76
C SER A 13 12.31 -8.59 15.08
N TYR A 14 11.16 -8.44 15.70
CA TYR A 14 10.13 -7.51 15.24
C TYR A 14 10.33 -6.17 15.93
N VAL A 15 10.44 -5.12 15.13
CA VAL A 15 10.47 -3.74 15.61
C VAL A 15 9.11 -3.13 15.31
N THR A 16 8.43 -2.66 16.36
CA THR A 16 7.19 -1.92 16.22
C THR A 16 7.52 -0.43 16.21
N GLY A 17 7.15 0.24 15.13
CA GLY A 17 7.31 1.69 15.01
C GLY A 17 5.97 2.35 14.76
N VAL A 18 5.88 3.64 15.12
CA VAL A 18 4.71 4.46 14.83
C VAL A 18 5.12 5.57 13.87
N SER A 19 4.58 5.53 12.66
CA SER A 19 4.71 6.66 11.74
C SER A 19 3.69 7.73 12.11
N LYS A 20 4.15 8.98 12.24
CA LYS A 20 3.25 10.12 12.48
C LYS A 20 2.36 10.35 11.26
N ALA A 21 1.14 10.83 11.49
CA ALA A 21 0.28 11.32 10.43
C ALA A 21 1.00 12.44 9.64
N THR A 22 0.81 12.45 8.32
CA THR A 22 1.41 13.49 7.46
C THR A 22 0.67 14.82 7.60
N ILE A 23 -0.63 14.76 7.94
CA ILE A 23 -1.52 15.91 8.02
C ILE A 23 -1.90 16.12 9.48
N ALA A 24 -1.81 17.37 9.93
CA ALA A 24 -2.39 17.78 11.20
C ALA A 24 -3.91 17.93 11.03
N LEU A 25 -4.67 17.16 11.76
CA LEU A 25 -6.11 17.29 11.80
C LEU A 25 -6.51 18.52 12.64
N PRO A 26 -7.67 19.15 12.36
CA PRO A 26 -8.21 20.21 13.21
C PRO A 26 -8.29 19.76 14.67
N GLU A 27 -7.96 20.67 15.58
CA GLU A 27 -7.96 20.40 17.02
C GLU A 27 -9.32 19.89 17.49
N GLY A 28 -9.32 18.83 18.29
CA GLY A 28 -10.52 18.21 18.82
C GLY A 28 -11.35 17.40 17.82
N ALA A 29 -10.94 17.28 16.56
CA ALA A 29 -11.65 16.47 15.59
C ALA A 29 -11.58 14.99 15.96
N ARG A 30 -12.75 14.35 16.12
CA ARG A 30 -12.89 12.93 16.48
C ARG A 30 -13.81 12.14 15.58
N ASN A 31 -14.87 12.78 15.08
CA ASN A 31 -15.90 12.12 14.30
C ASN A 31 -15.72 12.41 12.81
N VAL A 32 -15.78 11.40 11.99
CA VAL A 32 -15.61 11.51 10.54
C VAL A 32 -16.77 10.86 9.79
N THR A 33 -17.27 11.52 8.77
CA THR A 33 -18.14 10.93 7.75
C THR A 33 -17.30 10.51 6.56
N LEU A 34 -17.51 9.29 6.09
CA LEU A 34 -16.93 8.79 4.85
C LEU A 34 -17.90 9.00 3.70
N LEU A 35 -17.44 9.61 2.63
CA LEU A 35 -18.25 9.95 1.46
C LEU A 35 -17.61 9.41 0.19
N ASN A 36 -18.36 8.62 -0.58
CA ASN A 36 -17.96 8.23 -1.93
C ASN A 36 -18.72 9.10 -2.96
N ARG A 37 -17.98 9.94 -3.68
CA ARG A 37 -18.48 10.81 -4.75
C ARG A 37 -18.11 10.29 -6.15
N VAL A 38 -17.45 9.15 -6.22
CA VAL A 38 -17.11 8.55 -7.51
C VAL A 38 -18.30 7.74 -8.01
N ARG A 39 -18.88 8.20 -9.12
CA ARG A 39 -19.88 7.43 -9.84
C ARG A 39 -19.19 6.40 -10.70
N LEU A 40 -19.35 5.15 -10.34
CA LEU A 40 -18.98 4.04 -11.21
C LEU A 40 -20.09 3.90 -12.25
N ALA A 41 -19.79 4.25 -13.49
CA ALA A 41 -20.73 4.03 -14.60
C ALA A 41 -20.95 2.52 -14.73
N TYR A 42 -22.09 2.02 -14.28
CA TYR A 42 -22.59 0.74 -14.75
C TYR A 42 -23.25 0.96 -16.11
N PRO A 43 -22.79 0.25 -17.17
CA PRO A 43 -23.49 -0.95 -17.49
C PRO A 43 -22.55 -2.13 -17.61
N TYR A 44 -22.76 -3.10 -16.78
CA TYR A 44 -22.24 -4.44 -16.99
C TYR A 44 -23.00 -5.02 -18.20
N ASN A 45 -22.48 -4.78 -19.37
CA ASN A 45 -22.94 -5.50 -20.54
C ASN A 45 -22.19 -6.84 -20.55
N LYS A 46 -22.87 -7.92 -20.17
CA LYS A 46 -22.32 -9.30 -20.11
C LYS A 46 -21.71 -9.80 -21.41
N SER A 47 -21.90 -9.08 -22.52
CA SER A 47 -21.57 -9.52 -23.87
C SER A 47 -20.24 -9.01 -24.43
N THR A 48 -19.55 -8.09 -23.76
CA THR A 48 -18.28 -7.61 -24.29
C THR A 48 -17.13 -7.92 -23.34
N THR A 49 -16.11 -8.60 -23.87
CA THR A 49 -14.77 -8.78 -23.30
C THR A 49 -14.03 -7.44 -23.06
N VAL A 50 -14.69 -6.33 -23.26
CA VAL A 50 -14.16 -4.99 -22.99
C VAL A 50 -14.17 -4.79 -21.48
N LEU A 51 -12.99 -4.80 -20.89
CA LEU A 51 -12.78 -4.46 -19.49
C LEU A 51 -13.37 -3.06 -19.24
N ASN A 52 -14.36 -3.00 -18.35
CA ASN A 52 -14.98 -1.75 -17.98
C ASN A 52 -13.88 -0.84 -17.35
N PRO A 53 -13.55 0.30 -17.96
CA PRO A 53 -12.53 1.22 -17.43
C PRO A 53 -12.87 1.78 -16.04
N ASN A 54 -14.12 1.62 -15.59
CA ASN A 54 -14.60 2.05 -14.29
C ASN A 54 -14.79 0.86 -13.34
N ASN A 55 -13.73 0.07 -13.12
CA ASN A 55 -13.81 -1.09 -12.26
C ASN A 55 -14.17 -0.71 -10.80
N PRO A 56 -15.35 -1.15 -10.31
CA PRO A 56 -15.76 -0.89 -8.94
C PRO A 56 -14.84 -1.52 -7.89
N ASP A 57 -14.12 -2.59 -8.24
CA ASP A 57 -13.31 -3.35 -7.29
C ASP A 57 -12.21 -2.47 -6.65
N LEU A 58 -11.51 -1.64 -7.43
CA LEU A 58 -10.48 -0.75 -6.89
C LEU A 58 -11.07 0.29 -5.94
N VAL A 59 -12.11 1.01 -6.39
CA VAL A 59 -12.77 2.09 -5.64
C VAL A 59 -13.36 1.55 -4.35
N ASN A 60 -14.14 0.46 -4.45
CA ASN A 60 -14.77 -0.16 -3.29
C ASN A 60 -13.73 -0.70 -2.30
N THR A 61 -12.65 -1.32 -2.81
CA THR A 61 -11.59 -1.84 -1.96
C THR A 61 -10.83 -0.71 -1.27
N ALA A 62 -10.51 0.38 -1.97
CA ALA A 62 -9.85 1.55 -1.39
C ALA A 62 -10.70 2.16 -0.26
N PHE A 63 -11.99 2.34 -0.51
CA PHE A 63 -12.93 2.90 0.47
C PHE A 63 -13.09 1.97 1.69
N ASN A 64 -13.28 0.68 1.47
CA ASN A 64 -13.41 -0.31 2.55
C ASN A 64 -12.11 -0.45 3.36
N THR A 65 -10.95 -0.36 2.71
CA THR A 65 -9.66 -0.43 3.39
C THR A 65 -9.42 0.82 4.24
N LEU A 66 -9.73 2.01 3.72
CA LEU A 66 -9.67 3.24 4.51
C LEU A 66 -10.58 3.12 5.74
N ARG A 67 -11.83 2.68 5.55
CA ARG A 67 -12.78 2.46 6.64
C ARG A 67 -12.23 1.53 7.73
N SER A 68 -11.70 0.38 7.32
CA SER A 68 -11.12 -0.60 8.25
C SER A 68 -9.89 -0.04 8.97
N SER A 69 -9.05 0.71 8.28
CA SER A 69 -7.86 1.33 8.87
C SER A 69 -8.24 2.39 9.91
N ILE A 70 -9.24 3.24 9.62
CA ILE A 70 -9.74 4.22 10.59
C ILE A 70 -10.30 3.51 11.83
N LYS A 71 -11.10 2.47 11.67
CA LYS A 71 -11.68 1.71 12.80
C LYS A 71 -10.62 1.06 13.69
N ASN A 72 -9.52 0.60 13.11
CA ASN A 72 -8.56 -0.24 13.83
C ASN A 72 -7.32 0.53 14.34
N GLN A 73 -6.98 1.66 13.72
CA GLN A 73 -5.67 2.30 13.91
C GLN A 73 -5.75 3.81 14.17
N SER A 74 -6.94 4.38 14.26
CA SER A 74 -7.13 5.83 14.34
C SER A 74 -7.80 6.26 15.63
N SER A 75 -7.50 7.49 16.07
CA SER A 75 -8.29 8.21 17.08
C SER A 75 -9.63 8.71 16.53
N LEU A 76 -9.83 8.65 15.22
CA LEU A 76 -11.07 9.04 14.57
C LEU A 76 -12.14 7.94 14.70
N ARG A 77 -13.39 8.36 14.85
CA ARG A 77 -14.57 7.48 14.88
C ARG A 77 -15.40 7.73 13.64
N ILE A 78 -15.73 6.68 12.91
CA ILE A 78 -16.65 6.79 11.77
C ILE A 78 -18.06 7.04 12.34
N PHE A 79 -18.59 8.21 12.04
CA PHE A 79 -19.93 8.65 12.47
C PHE A 79 -20.99 8.19 11.46
N SER A 80 -20.73 8.40 10.17
CA SER A 80 -21.64 8.00 9.09
C SER A 80 -20.89 7.67 7.80
N GLU A 81 -21.58 7.03 6.88
CA GLU A 81 -21.11 6.71 5.54
C GLU A 81 -22.18 7.08 4.52
N SER A 82 -21.79 7.71 3.42
CA SER A 82 -22.71 8.06 2.32
C SER A 82 -22.06 7.73 0.98
N ASN A 83 -22.85 7.17 0.08
CA ASN A 83 -22.36 6.67 -1.22
C ASN A 83 -22.96 7.39 -2.42
N ASN A 84 -23.75 8.46 -2.25
CA ASN A 84 -24.54 9.01 -3.36
C ASN A 84 -24.73 10.52 -3.32
N TYR A 85 -23.75 11.28 -2.86
CA TYR A 85 -23.90 12.73 -2.78
C TYR A 85 -23.07 13.47 -3.82
N LYS A 86 -23.73 14.18 -4.76
CA LYS A 86 -23.09 15.05 -5.78
C LYS A 86 -21.86 14.43 -6.45
N TYR A 87 -22.05 13.23 -7.00
CA TYR A 87 -20.94 12.48 -7.59
C TYR A 87 -20.49 13.02 -8.95
N ASN A 88 -19.28 12.67 -9.31
CA ASN A 88 -18.65 12.98 -10.58
C ASN A 88 -18.47 11.73 -11.44
N ALA A 89 -18.86 11.83 -12.71
CA ALA A 89 -18.73 10.74 -13.67
C ALA A 89 -17.46 10.81 -14.54
N ASN A 90 -16.73 11.94 -14.52
CA ASN A 90 -15.78 12.27 -15.59
C ASN A 90 -14.30 12.06 -15.24
N GLY A 91 -13.97 11.35 -14.16
CA GLY A 91 -12.58 11.10 -13.76
C GLY A 91 -11.77 12.34 -13.32
N SER A 92 -12.39 13.53 -13.27
CA SER A 92 -11.84 14.75 -12.71
C SER A 92 -12.34 14.96 -11.27
N TYR A 93 -11.78 15.91 -10.54
CA TYR A 93 -12.38 16.32 -9.26
C TYR A 93 -13.70 17.03 -9.51
N PRO A 94 -14.77 16.70 -8.76
CA PRO A 94 -16.00 17.50 -8.77
C PRO A 94 -15.74 18.84 -8.09
N GLY A 95 -16.68 19.78 -8.22
CA GLY A 95 -16.67 21.00 -7.43
C GLY A 95 -16.54 20.69 -5.93
N ALA A 96 -15.81 21.52 -5.18
CA ALA A 96 -15.68 21.38 -3.74
C ALA A 96 -17.06 21.39 -3.07
N LEU A 97 -17.21 20.63 -1.98
CA LEU A 97 -18.42 20.69 -1.16
C LEU A 97 -18.49 22.05 -0.47
N THR A 98 -19.65 22.68 -0.55
CA THR A 98 -19.93 23.91 0.19
C THR A 98 -20.16 23.60 1.67
N LEU A 99 -20.11 24.63 2.52
CA LEU A 99 -20.42 24.46 3.94
C LEU A 99 -21.84 23.90 4.17
N SER A 100 -22.81 24.25 3.32
CA SER A 100 -24.16 23.69 3.36
C SER A 100 -24.17 22.21 3.03
N ASP A 101 -23.42 21.81 1.98
CA ASP A 101 -23.26 20.40 1.62
C ASP A 101 -22.63 19.58 2.76
N LEU A 102 -21.58 20.13 3.37
CA LEU A 102 -20.87 19.50 4.48
C LEU A 102 -21.75 19.33 5.72
N LYS A 103 -22.59 20.30 6.03
CA LYS A 103 -23.58 20.20 7.12
C LYS A 103 -24.62 19.12 6.83
N GLN A 104 -25.07 19.00 5.58
CA GLN A 104 -26.03 17.98 5.17
C GLN A 104 -25.43 16.58 5.21
N VAL A 105 -24.22 16.38 4.65
CA VAL A 105 -23.56 15.08 4.55
C VAL A 105 -22.91 14.68 5.86
N GLY A 106 -22.29 15.64 6.54
CA GLY A 106 -21.55 15.40 7.77
C GLY A 106 -22.43 15.10 8.99
N MET A 107 -23.68 15.54 9.00
CA MET A 107 -24.68 15.22 10.04
C MET A 107 -24.17 15.27 11.49
N GLY A 108 -23.28 16.21 11.81
CA GLY A 108 -22.66 16.34 13.13
C GLY A 108 -21.26 15.73 13.28
N SER A 109 -20.65 15.21 12.23
CA SER A 109 -19.24 14.85 12.23
C SER A 109 -18.35 16.10 12.17
N ASP A 110 -17.12 16.00 12.68
CA ASP A 110 -16.14 17.08 12.62
C ASP A 110 -15.47 17.17 11.26
N LEU A 111 -15.37 16.05 10.56
CA LEU A 111 -14.66 15.91 9.29
C LEU A 111 -15.50 15.11 8.27
N VAL A 112 -15.29 15.40 6.99
CA VAL A 112 -15.74 14.57 5.88
C VAL A 112 -14.53 14.13 5.06
N ILE A 113 -14.32 12.83 4.95
CA ILE A 113 -13.36 12.24 4.01
C ILE A 113 -14.11 11.81 2.77
N ALA A 114 -13.84 12.48 1.66
CA ALA A 114 -14.51 12.21 0.39
C ALA A 114 -13.56 11.57 -0.62
N LEU A 115 -13.94 10.41 -1.14
CA LEU A 115 -13.35 9.86 -2.36
C LEU A 115 -14.00 10.56 -3.55
N GLU A 116 -13.26 11.40 -4.26
CA GLU A 116 -13.82 12.32 -5.24
C GLU A 116 -13.40 12.05 -6.68
N LYS A 117 -12.27 11.41 -6.87
CA LYS A 117 -11.72 11.19 -8.20
C LYS A 117 -11.33 9.73 -8.39
N PHE A 118 -11.69 9.21 -9.54
CA PHE A 118 -11.18 7.96 -10.06
C PHE A 118 -11.10 8.04 -11.58
N SER A 119 -9.94 7.71 -12.12
CA SER A 119 -9.77 7.52 -13.55
C SER A 119 -8.87 6.32 -13.80
N GLN A 120 -9.14 5.61 -14.88
CA GLN A 120 -8.37 4.45 -15.29
C GLN A 120 -8.28 4.40 -16.82
N ASN A 121 -7.08 4.09 -17.32
CA ASN A 121 -6.85 3.82 -18.72
C ASN A 121 -6.08 2.50 -18.85
N ILE A 122 -6.57 1.60 -19.69
CA ILE A 122 -6.02 0.26 -19.91
C ILE A 122 -5.61 0.14 -21.37
N SER A 123 -4.40 -0.34 -21.60
CA SER A 123 -3.92 -0.68 -22.93
C SER A 123 -3.23 -2.04 -22.95
N ASP A 124 -3.54 -2.86 -23.95
CA ASP A 124 -2.92 -4.16 -24.18
C ASP A 124 -2.08 -4.10 -25.43
N THR A 125 -0.86 -4.62 -25.33
CA THR A 125 0.04 -4.84 -26.47
C THR A 125 0.44 -6.30 -26.54
N TYR A 126 0.77 -6.77 -27.72
CA TYR A 126 1.16 -8.18 -27.95
C TYR A 126 2.41 -8.22 -28.80
N THR A 127 3.34 -9.09 -28.40
CA THR A 127 4.52 -9.47 -29.16
C THR A 127 4.51 -10.99 -29.39
N ILE A 128 5.16 -11.44 -30.43
CA ILE A 128 5.34 -12.87 -30.71
C ILE A 128 6.79 -13.21 -30.43
N ASP A 129 7.00 -14.26 -29.65
CA ASP A 129 8.29 -14.88 -29.39
C ASP A 129 8.29 -16.26 -30.02
N ILE A 130 9.23 -16.50 -30.95
CA ILE A 130 9.34 -17.79 -31.65
C ILE A 130 10.35 -18.65 -30.91
N ARG A 131 9.89 -19.76 -30.36
CA ARG A 131 10.72 -20.72 -29.61
C ARG A 131 10.86 -22.03 -30.30
N ARG A 132 12.03 -22.65 -30.18
CA ARG A 132 12.27 -24.02 -30.66
C ARG A 132 11.88 -25.02 -29.59
N GLU A 133 10.90 -25.85 -29.92
CA GLU A 133 10.44 -26.97 -29.11
C GLU A 133 11.12 -28.27 -29.59
N ASN A 134 11.81 -28.97 -28.69
CA ASN A 134 12.46 -30.24 -29.00
C ASN A 134 11.41 -31.34 -29.01
N LEU A 135 11.23 -32.01 -30.16
CA LEU A 135 10.29 -33.12 -30.35
C LEU A 135 10.95 -34.51 -30.10
N GLY A 136 12.21 -34.55 -29.70
CA GLY A 136 13.01 -35.78 -29.63
C GLY A 136 13.77 -36.08 -30.93
N ASN A 137 14.72 -37.01 -30.85
CA ASN A 137 15.53 -37.46 -32.02
C ASN A 137 16.16 -36.32 -32.83
N SER A 138 16.64 -35.27 -32.14
CA SER A 138 17.23 -34.06 -32.76
C SER A 138 16.28 -33.30 -33.71
N THR A 139 14.98 -33.53 -33.59
CA THR A 139 13.97 -32.83 -34.38
C THR A 139 13.43 -31.65 -33.57
N TYR A 140 13.35 -30.47 -34.18
CA TYR A 140 12.86 -29.24 -33.57
C TYR A 140 11.69 -28.69 -34.39
N ARG A 141 10.76 -28.07 -33.66
CA ARG A 141 9.66 -27.30 -34.26
C ARG A 141 9.70 -25.88 -33.74
N GLU A 142 9.50 -24.92 -34.62
CA GLU A 142 9.26 -23.54 -34.19
C GLU A 142 7.81 -23.39 -33.75
N VAL A 143 7.63 -22.74 -32.62
CA VAL A 143 6.32 -22.51 -31.99
C VAL A 143 6.21 -21.07 -31.57
N ASP A 144 5.12 -20.45 -32.00
CA ASP A 144 4.81 -19.08 -31.59
C ASP A 144 4.26 -19.03 -30.19
N PHE A 145 4.81 -18.10 -29.39
CA PHE A 145 4.28 -17.69 -28.11
C PHE A 145 3.86 -16.24 -28.17
N TYR A 146 2.65 -15.96 -27.75
CA TYR A 146 2.11 -14.62 -27.67
C TYR A 146 2.34 -14.07 -26.26
N ILE A 147 3.16 -13.04 -26.15
CA ILE A 147 3.40 -12.30 -24.92
C ILE A 147 2.47 -11.09 -24.93
N GLY A 148 1.42 -11.14 -24.11
CA GLY A 148 0.50 -10.03 -23.91
C GLY A 148 0.99 -9.19 -22.75
N LYS A 149 1.09 -7.87 -22.93
CA LYS A 149 1.41 -6.90 -21.90
C LYS A 149 0.25 -5.95 -21.70
N ARG A 150 -0.27 -5.88 -20.48
CA ARG A 150 -1.28 -4.91 -20.06
C ARG A 150 -0.63 -3.78 -19.27
N VAL A 151 -0.93 -2.56 -19.68
CA VAL A 151 -0.55 -1.34 -18.96
C VAL A 151 -1.82 -0.67 -18.45
N ILE A 152 -1.84 -0.33 -17.17
CA ILE A 152 -2.94 0.32 -16.49
C ILE A 152 -2.41 1.61 -15.86
N ASN A 153 -2.94 2.74 -16.30
CA ASN A 153 -2.73 4.02 -15.64
C ASN A 153 -3.94 4.29 -14.76
N VAL A 154 -3.73 4.50 -13.47
CA VAL A 154 -4.78 4.70 -12.47
C VAL A 154 -4.54 6.01 -11.75
N SER A 155 -5.61 6.74 -11.48
CA SER A 155 -5.61 7.88 -10.56
C SER A 155 -6.78 7.77 -9.60
N LEU A 156 -6.51 7.94 -8.31
CA LEU A 156 -7.51 7.97 -7.24
C LEU A 156 -7.27 9.21 -6.37
N GLY A 157 -8.33 9.97 -6.09
CA GLY A 157 -8.21 11.23 -5.38
C GLY A 157 -9.19 11.38 -4.22
N TRP A 158 -8.66 11.86 -3.10
CA TRP A 158 -9.36 12.12 -1.84
C TRP A 158 -9.34 13.60 -1.49
N LYS A 159 -10.37 14.04 -0.77
CA LYS A 159 -10.36 15.31 -0.05
C LYS A 159 -10.84 15.12 1.38
N LEU A 160 -10.22 15.87 2.28
CA LEU A 160 -10.61 15.98 3.67
C LEU A 160 -11.16 17.39 3.92
N TYR A 161 -12.37 17.44 4.43
CA TYR A 161 -13.05 18.70 4.73
C TYR A 161 -13.27 18.87 6.23
N ASN A 162 -13.14 20.09 6.70
CA ASN A 162 -13.61 20.51 8.02
C ASN A 162 -15.09 20.92 7.92
N THR A 163 -15.97 20.24 8.64
CA THR A 163 -17.41 20.50 8.56
C THR A 163 -17.84 21.81 9.24
N LYS A 164 -17.01 22.34 10.15
CA LYS A 164 -17.28 23.59 10.88
C LYS A 164 -16.93 24.83 10.05
N THR A 165 -15.78 24.79 9.37
CA THR A 165 -15.29 25.95 8.60
C THR A 165 -15.60 25.85 7.11
N GLY A 166 -15.83 24.66 6.58
CA GLY A 166 -15.99 24.42 5.15
C GLY A 166 -14.66 24.31 4.39
N GLU A 167 -13.54 24.41 5.10
CA GLU A 167 -12.20 24.37 4.50
C GLU A 167 -11.80 22.97 4.07
N ILE A 168 -11.04 22.89 2.98
CA ILE A 168 -10.35 21.68 2.55
C ILE A 168 -9.06 21.57 3.35
N VAL A 169 -9.01 20.62 4.28
CA VAL A 169 -7.85 20.33 5.12
C VAL A 169 -6.76 19.63 4.32
N ASP A 170 -7.16 18.74 3.39
CA ASP A 170 -6.26 18.00 2.53
C ASP A 170 -6.87 17.69 1.17
N THR A 171 -6.02 17.71 0.16
CA THR A 171 -6.33 17.17 -1.18
C THR A 171 -5.18 16.25 -1.57
N TRP A 172 -5.47 15.00 -1.83
CA TRP A 172 -4.47 14.03 -2.17
C TRP A 172 -4.89 13.17 -3.36
N GLU A 173 -3.99 13.02 -4.30
CA GLU A 173 -4.17 12.20 -5.48
C GLU A 173 -3.01 11.23 -5.63
N GLU A 174 -3.35 9.96 -5.76
CA GLU A 174 -2.41 8.92 -6.10
C GLU A 174 -2.52 8.62 -7.59
N LYS A 175 -1.36 8.55 -8.26
CA LYS A 175 -1.25 8.20 -9.68
C LYS A 175 -0.22 7.11 -9.80
N ASP A 176 -0.63 5.96 -10.34
CA ASP A 176 0.26 4.84 -10.58
C ASP A 176 0.13 4.34 -12.02
N LYS A 177 1.25 3.86 -12.52
CA LYS A 177 1.33 3.08 -13.76
C LYS A 177 1.69 1.65 -13.39
N TYR A 178 0.75 0.77 -13.59
CA TYR A 178 0.90 -0.64 -13.30
C TYR A 178 0.98 -1.46 -14.59
N PHE A 179 1.78 -2.51 -14.61
CA PHE A 179 1.83 -3.40 -15.76
C PHE A 179 2.05 -4.85 -15.32
N TYR A 180 1.54 -5.76 -16.12
CA TYR A 180 1.80 -7.19 -15.99
C TYR A 180 1.71 -7.87 -17.35
N GLU A 181 2.30 -9.03 -17.43
CA GLU A 181 2.44 -9.79 -18.66
C GLU A 181 1.79 -11.16 -18.52
N SER A 182 1.38 -11.71 -19.65
CA SER A 182 0.93 -13.08 -19.77
C SER A 182 1.51 -13.70 -21.03
N GLU A 183 1.72 -14.99 -20.99
CA GLU A 183 2.25 -15.75 -22.13
C GLU A 183 1.35 -16.93 -22.45
N ALA A 184 1.11 -17.17 -23.73
CA ALA A 184 0.35 -18.32 -24.21
C ALA A 184 0.67 -18.64 -25.69
N ARG A 185 0.34 -19.86 -26.13
CA ARG A 185 0.49 -20.29 -27.52
C ARG A 185 -0.50 -19.62 -28.51
N THR A 186 -1.48 -18.91 -27.99
CA THR A 186 -2.43 -18.14 -28.82
C THR A 186 -2.68 -16.78 -28.19
N ARG A 187 -2.91 -15.77 -29.03
CA ARG A 187 -3.27 -14.41 -28.58
C ARG A 187 -4.53 -14.41 -27.72
N ALA A 188 -5.54 -15.20 -28.11
CA ALA A 188 -6.79 -15.30 -27.33
C ALA A 188 -6.55 -15.80 -25.92
N ARG A 189 -5.70 -16.80 -25.73
CA ARG A 189 -5.36 -17.33 -24.39
C ARG A 189 -4.54 -16.33 -23.59
N ALA A 190 -3.58 -15.64 -24.21
CA ALA A 190 -2.83 -14.57 -23.54
C ALA A 190 -3.79 -13.45 -23.05
N THR A 191 -4.75 -13.04 -23.89
CA THR A 191 -5.79 -12.06 -23.50
C THR A 191 -6.64 -12.54 -22.32
N GLN A 192 -7.05 -13.80 -22.29
CA GLN A 192 -7.81 -14.38 -21.17
C GLN A 192 -7.01 -14.35 -19.86
N LEU A 193 -5.71 -14.67 -19.93
CA LEU A 193 -4.83 -14.64 -18.76
C LEU A 193 -4.63 -13.20 -18.23
N LEU A 194 -4.48 -12.21 -19.12
CA LEU A 194 -4.46 -10.80 -18.73
C LEU A 194 -5.76 -10.38 -18.02
N ALA A 195 -6.91 -10.84 -18.52
CA ALA A 195 -8.21 -10.53 -17.93
C ALA A 195 -8.40 -11.20 -16.54
N ALA A 196 -7.95 -12.45 -16.40
CA ALA A 196 -8.09 -13.21 -15.16
C ALA A 196 -7.36 -12.56 -13.96
N ASN A 197 -6.19 -11.98 -14.21
CA ASN A 197 -5.38 -11.32 -13.17
C ASN A 197 -5.91 -9.92 -12.79
N TYR A 198 -6.62 -9.27 -13.69
CA TYR A 198 -7.02 -7.87 -13.56
C TYR A 198 -7.78 -7.56 -12.26
N LYS A 199 -8.78 -8.36 -11.91
CA LYS A 199 -9.59 -8.14 -10.72
C LYS A 199 -8.76 -8.15 -9.44
N ARG A 200 -7.90 -9.16 -9.30
CA ARG A 200 -7.00 -9.29 -8.13
C ARG A 200 -6.06 -8.10 -8.00
N GLU A 201 -5.48 -7.68 -9.12
CA GLU A 201 -4.55 -6.55 -9.15
C GLU A 201 -5.25 -5.22 -8.78
N MET A 202 -6.48 -5.01 -9.26
CA MET A 202 -7.26 -3.82 -8.88
C MET A 202 -7.63 -3.82 -7.39
N GLN A 203 -7.95 -4.97 -6.82
CA GLN A 203 -8.18 -5.09 -5.38
C GLN A 203 -6.91 -4.79 -4.58
N ASN A 204 -5.76 -5.31 -4.99
CA ASN A 204 -4.47 -5.03 -4.34
C ASN A 204 -4.11 -3.55 -4.37
N LEU A 205 -4.30 -2.89 -5.52
CA LEU A 205 -4.11 -1.44 -5.65
C LEU A 205 -5.09 -0.66 -4.75
N GLY A 206 -6.35 -1.04 -4.74
CA GLY A 206 -7.35 -0.43 -3.85
C GLY A 206 -6.96 -0.55 -2.38
N MET A 207 -6.51 -1.71 -1.92
CA MET A 207 -6.01 -1.89 -0.56
C MET A 207 -4.82 -0.96 -0.27
N THR A 208 -3.89 -0.85 -1.21
CA THR A 208 -2.71 0.01 -1.06
C THR A 208 -3.12 1.48 -0.92
N TYR A 209 -4.00 1.98 -1.78
CA TYR A 209 -4.45 3.37 -1.76
C TYR A 209 -5.24 3.71 -0.49
N GLY A 210 -6.13 2.83 -0.07
CA GLY A 210 -6.87 3.01 1.19
C GLY A 210 -5.96 3.09 2.41
N LYS A 211 -4.94 2.21 2.49
CA LYS A 211 -3.95 2.22 3.57
C LYS A 211 -3.09 3.49 3.56
N ARG A 212 -2.61 3.90 2.38
CA ARG A 212 -1.77 5.11 2.24
C ARG A 212 -2.52 6.36 2.67
N TYR A 213 -3.80 6.50 2.27
CA TYR A 213 -4.59 7.63 2.72
C TYR A 213 -4.88 7.59 4.23
N ALA A 214 -5.18 6.42 4.78
CA ALA A 214 -5.33 6.26 6.23
C ALA A 214 -4.07 6.67 6.99
N ALA A 215 -2.89 6.24 6.55
CA ALA A 215 -1.61 6.60 7.15
C ALA A 215 -1.30 8.10 7.07
N ARG A 216 -1.84 8.77 6.04
CA ARG A 216 -1.68 10.22 5.85
C ARG A 216 -2.41 11.03 6.92
N ILE A 217 -3.59 10.59 7.34
CA ILE A 217 -4.48 11.29 8.28
C ILE A 217 -4.42 10.76 9.72
N SER A 218 -3.76 9.63 9.95
CA SER A 218 -3.69 8.98 11.26
C SER A 218 -2.32 8.37 11.49
N PRO A 219 -1.79 8.39 12.72
CA PRO A 219 -0.61 7.62 13.06
C PRO A 219 -0.83 6.15 12.73
N THR A 220 0.17 5.51 12.17
CA THR A 220 0.10 4.11 11.77
C THR A 220 1.18 3.30 12.47
N GLU A 221 0.76 2.29 13.20
CA GLU A 221 1.68 1.29 13.72
C GLU A 221 2.17 0.39 12.59
N HIS A 222 3.45 0.13 12.56
CA HIS A 222 4.04 -0.82 11.62
C HIS A 222 5.00 -1.73 12.35
N ARG A 223 4.95 -3.01 11.99
CA ARG A 223 5.93 -3.99 12.41
C ARG A 223 6.90 -4.22 11.26
N ARG A 224 8.18 -4.08 11.54
CA ARG A 224 9.25 -4.40 10.61
C ARG A 224 10.06 -5.55 11.18
N THR A 225 10.48 -6.44 10.30
CA THR A 225 11.45 -7.47 10.66
C THR A 225 12.83 -6.87 10.55
N ALA A 226 13.61 -6.98 11.60
CA ALA A 226 15.00 -6.55 11.62
C ALA A 226 15.91 -7.71 11.99
N SER A 227 17.04 -7.80 11.32
CA SER A 227 18.08 -8.78 11.66
C SER A 227 19.09 -8.13 12.58
N LEU A 228 19.20 -8.62 13.79
CA LEU A 228 20.13 -8.13 14.81
C LEU A 228 21.28 -9.12 15.00
N TYR A 229 22.46 -8.62 15.25
CA TYR A 229 23.59 -9.44 15.64
C TYR A 229 23.42 -9.90 17.09
N SER A 230 23.40 -11.21 17.29
CA SER A 230 23.13 -11.85 18.59
C SER A 230 24.37 -12.43 19.27
N ASP A 231 25.51 -12.45 18.56
CA ASP A 231 26.73 -13.04 19.06
C ASP A 231 27.95 -12.22 18.63
N GLY A 232 29.05 -12.37 19.37
CA GLY A 232 30.30 -11.66 19.09
C GLY A 232 30.96 -11.07 20.35
N ASN A 233 30.19 -10.50 21.25
CA ASN A 233 30.62 -10.07 22.58
C ASN A 233 29.44 -10.08 23.57
N GLU A 234 29.73 -9.83 24.83
CA GLU A 234 28.71 -9.87 25.89
C GLU A 234 27.62 -8.85 25.72
N ALA A 235 27.94 -7.63 25.27
CA ALA A 235 26.96 -6.58 25.03
C ALA A 235 25.95 -6.95 23.91
N LEU A 236 26.40 -7.62 22.84
CA LEU A 236 25.50 -8.12 21.81
C LEU A 236 24.52 -9.15 22.38
N LYS A 237 25.02 -10.11 23.18
CA LYS A 237 24.19 -11.15 23.80
C LYS A 237 23.16 -10.58 24.76
N GLN A 238 23.59 -9.72 25.68
CA GLN A 238 22.71 -9.09 26.68
C GLN A 238 21.67 -8.17 26.04
N GLY A 239 22.08 -7.35 25.06
CA GLY A 239 21.15 -6.50 24.34
C GLY A 239 20.06 -7.29 23.59
N ILE A 240 20.40 -8.43 22.99
CA ILE A 240 19.41 -9.32 22.38
C ILE A 240 18.46 -9.93 23.42
N GLN A 241 18.94 -10.21 24.62
CA GLN A 241 18.06 -10.67 25.71
C GLN A 241 17.04 -9.61 26.11
N ALA A 242 17.48 -8.35 26.21
CA ALA A 242 16.58 -7.23 26.46
C ALA A 242 15.54 -7.06 25.34
N VAL A 243 15.95 -7.15 24.06
CA VAL A 243 15.02 -7.12 22.91
C VAL A 243 14.00 -8.25 22.97
N ARG A 244 14.37 -9.46 23.37
CA ARG A 244 13.44 -10.58 23.56
C ARG A 244 12.40 -10.31 24.67
N GLY A 245 12.77 -9.53 25.67
CA GLY A 245 11.88 -9.01 26.70
C GLY A 245 11.12 -7.75 26.30
N GLU A 246 11.16 -7.36 25.01
CA GLU A 246 10.55 -6.12 24.47
C GLU A 246 11.10 -4.82 25.10
N ASN A 247 12.23 -4.88 25.81
CA ASN A 247 12.87 -3.74 26.46
C ASN A 247 13.98 -3.16 25.56
N TRP A 248 13.58 -2.38 24.57
CA TRP A 248 14.46 -1.77 23.58
C TRP A 248 15.37 -0.70 24.17
N ASP A 249 14.87 0.11 25.14
CA ASP A 249 15.66 1.15 25.82
C ASP A 249 16.83 0.55 26.61
N GLU A 250 16.60 -0.56 27.27
CA GLU A 250 17.65 -1.31 27.94
C GLU A 250 18.66 -1.89 26.95
N ALA A 251 18.19 -2.46 25.85
CA ALA A 251 19.04 -2.97 24.79
C ALA A 251 19.95 -1.87 24.22
N GLN A 252 19.40 -0.71 23.95
CA GLN A 252 20.17 0.47 23.52
C GLN A 252 21.27 0.82 24.53
N THR A 253 20.91 0.95 25.79
CA THR A 253 21.87 1.28 26.85
C THR A 253 23.01 0.28 26.94
N ILE A 254 22.71 -1.01 26.81
CA ILE A 254 23.70 -2.10 26.81
C ILE A 254 24.64 -1.97 25.60
N TRP A 255 24.09 -1.80 24.38
CA TRP A 255 24.89 -1.68 23.16
C TRP A 255 25.74 -0.42 23.14
N GLU A 256 25.23 0.73 23.59
CA GLU A 256 26.01 1.98 23.70
C GLU A 256 27.19 1.82 24.68
N ARG A 257 26.94 1.19 25.84
CA ARG A 257 28.00 0.88 26.80
C ARG A 257 29.02 -0.10 26.24
N GLY A 258 28.55 -1.10 25.51
CA GLY A 258 29.38 -2.08 24.82
C GLY A 258 30.26 -1.44 23.74
N LEU A 259 29.69 -0.50 22.97
CA LEU A 259 30.38 0.22 21.91
C LEU A 259 31.58 1.06 22.44
N LYS A 260 31.40 1.69 23.61
CA LYS A 260 32.47 2.49 24.27
C LYS A 260 33.64 1.63 24.75
N ARG A 261 33.41 0.34 25.04
CA ARG A 261 34.42 -0.58 25.60
C ARG A 261 35.00 -1.54 24.56
N GLU A 262 34.47 -1.59 23.37
CA GLU A 262 34.86 -2.55 22.33
C GLU A 262 35.97 -1.95 21.46
N ASP A 263 37.07 -2.67 21.29
CA ASP A 263 38.20 -2.22 20.47
C ASP A 263 38.20 -2.84 19.07
N LYS A 264 37.58 -4.01 18.92
CA LYS A 264 37.56 -4.72 17.64
C LYS A 264 36.61 -4.11 16.65
N ARG A 265 37.13 -3.58 15.54
CA ARG A 265 36.37 -2.89 14.49
C ARG A 265 35.12 -3.66 14.05
N ARG A 266 35.22 -4.99 13.86
CA ARG A 266 34.08 -5.82 13.44
C ARG A 266 32.97 -5.83 14.48
N LYS A 267 33.30 -5.95 15.77
CA LYS A 267 32.30 -5.96 16.86
C LYS A 267 31.66 -4.58 17.08
N LYS A 268 32.44 -3.51 16.91
CA LYS A 268 31.90 -2.15 16.86
C LYS A 268 30.85 -1.98 15.76
N ALA A 269 31.14 -2.48 14.54
CA ALA A 269 30.18 -2.44 13.45
C ALA A 269 28.88 -3.19 13.74
N MET A 270 28.95 -4.34 14.42
CA MET A 270 27.76 -5.11 14.83
C MET A 270 26.91 -4.35 15.87
N LEU A 271 27.55 -3.71 16.86
CA LEU A 271 26.86 -2.89 17.86
C LEU A 271 26.20 -1.66 17.22
N LEU A 272 26.92 -0.98 16.32
CA LEU A 272 26.35 0.16 15.57
C LEU A 272 25.18 -0.25 14.69
N HIS A 273 25.25 -1.43 14.06
CA HIS A 273 24.13 -1.97 13.28
C HIS A 273 22.88 -2.16 14.16
N ASN A 274 23.05 -2.82 15.33
CA ASN A 274 21.92 -3.03 16.24
C ASN A 274 21.35 -1.70 16.76
N LEU A 275 22.21 -0.72 17.07
CA LEU A 275 21.79 0.63 17.48
C LEU A 275 21.07 1.39 16.39
N ALA A 276 21.41 1.19 15.11
CA ALA A 276 20.74 1.84 13.98
C ALA A 276 19.33 1.30 13.68
N ILE A 277 18.99 0.12 14.24
CA ILE A 277 17.69 -0.53 14.08
C ILE A 277 16.70 -0.08 15.17
N ASN A 278 17.23 0.25 16.34
CA ASN A 278 16.45 0.75 17.47
C ASN A 278 16.02 2.20 17.27
#